data_473544de8e9740ccac4cb8e65bbbf185
#
_entry.id   473544de8e9740ccac4cb8e65bbbf185
#
_cell.length_a   1.000
_cell.length_b   1.000
_cell.length_c   1.000
_cell.angle_alpha   90.00
_cell.angle_beta   90.00
_cell.angle_gamma   90.00
#
_symmetry.space_group_name_H-M   'P 1'
#
loop_
_entity.id
_entity.type
_entity.pdbx_description
1 polymer ?
#
loop_
_entity_poly.entity_id
_entity_poly.type
_entity_poly.pdbx_seq_one_letter_code
_entity_poly.pdbx_strand_id
1 'polypeptide(L)'
;MTLAAAIQIHVNGDPRDVRAGATVGDLLRELAIKTERVAVEVNLEILDRKEFDQRSLKQGDRVEVLSFIGGGAPLDVYGRGRGFVHAE
;
A
#
# COMPACT_ATOMS: atom_id res chain seq x y z
N MET A 1 10.19 -24.35 -16.48
CA MET A 1 9.59 -23.04 -16.33
C MET A 1 9.80 -22.52 -14.95
N THR A 2 10.18 -21.30 -14.82
CA THR A 2 10.43 -20.72 -13.53
C THR A 2 9.26 -19.84 -13.13
N LEU A 3 8.71 -20.08 -11.96
CA LEU A 3 7.65 -19.23 -11.44
C LEU A 3 8.29 -18.01 -10.81
N ALA A 4 7.62 -16.90 -10.93
CA ALA A 4 8.08 -15.71 -10.27
C ALA A 4 8.06 -15.95 -8.78
N ALA A 5 9.11 -15.56 -8.10
CA ALA A 5 9.15 -15.71 -6.66
C ALA A 5 8.16 -14.76 -6.02
N ALA A 6 7.59 -15.20 -4.94
CA ALA A 6 6.74 -14.34 -4.13
C ALA A 6 7.58 -13.71 -3.04
N ILE A 7 7.24 -12.49 -2.69
CA ILE A 7 7.81 -11.83 -1.53
C ILE A 7 6.69 -11.54 -0.56
N GLN A 8 7.02 -11.34 0.69
CA GLN A 8 6.04 -11.00 1.68
C GLN A 8 6.23 -9.56 2.12
N ILE A 9 5.16 -8.83 2.11
CA ILE A 9 5.12 -7.46 2.61
C ILE A 9 4.06 -7.39 3.69
N HIS A 10 3.94 -6.25 4.33
CA HIS A 10 2.87 -6.02 5.30
C HIS A 10 2.05 -4.83 4.80
N VAL A 11 0.75 -5.04 4.66
CA VAL A 11 -0.16 -3.98 4.24
C VAL A 11 -1.03 -3.63 5.43
N ASN A 12 -0.87 -2.44 5.94
CA ASN A 12 -1.58 -1.99 7.14
C ASN A 12 -1.44 -3.00 8.28
N GLY A 13 -0.25 -3.57 8.39
CA GLY A 13 0.06 -4.50 9.46
C GLY A 13 -0.21 -5.96 9.16
N ASP A 14 -0.92 -6.26 8.08
CA ASP A 14 -1.23 -7.65 7.74
C ASP A 14 -0.25 -8.20 6.72
N PRO A 15 0.26 -9.39 6.91
CA PRO A 15 1.19 -9.95 5.93
C PRO A 15 0.46 -10.28 4.63
N ARG A 16 1.14 -10.08 3.54
CA ARG A 16 0.58 -10.34 2.23
C ARG A 16 1.69 -10.74 1.28
N ASP A 17 1.45 -11.79 0.51
CA ASP A 17 2.40 -12.20 -0.50
C ASP A 17 2.10 -11.46 -1.79
N VAL A 18 3.14 -10.99 -2.44
CA VAL A 18 2.99 -10.37 -3.75
C VAL A 18 4.10 -10.91 -4.64
N ARG A 19 3.92 -10.78 -5.94
CA ARG A 19 4.91 -11.24 -6.89
C ARG A 19 6.14 -10.36 -6.81
N ALA A 20 7.31 -10.97 -6.87
CA ALA A 20 8.55 -10.21 -6.90
C ALA A 20 8.51 -9.27 -8.10
N GLY A 21 8.91 -8.04 -7.91
CA GLY A 21 8.85 -7.03 -8.95
C GLY A 21 7.56 -6.24 -9.00
N ALA A 22 6.57 -6.61 -8.20
CA ALA A 22 5.33 -5.85 -8.16
C ALA A 22 5.59 -4.45 -7.64
N THR A 23 4.84 -3.49 -8.15
CA THR A 23 4.95 -2.11 -7.70
C THR A 23 3.82 -1.78 -6.74
N VAL A 24 3.89 -0.62 -6.13
CA VAL A 24 2.79 -0.12 -5.30
C VAL A 24 1.51 -0.03 -6.13
N GLY A 25 1.62 0.45 -7.38
CA GLY A 25 0.46 0.53 -8.25
C GLY A 25 -0.15 -0.84 -8.51
N ASP A 26 0.69 -1.87 -8.70
CA ASP A 26 0.19 -3.23 -8.87
C ASP A 26 -0.57 -3.70 -7.65
N LEU A 27 -0.06 -3.40 -6.46
CA LEU A 27 -0.71 -3.77 -5.23
C LEU A 27 -2.08 -3.10 -5.11
N LEU A 28 -2.15 -1.82 -5.42
CA LEU A 28 -3.43 -1.11 -5.32
C LEU A 28 -4.45 -1.66 -6.31
N ARG A 29 -4.02 -2.02 -7.49
CA ARG A 29 -4.93 -2.62 -8.46
C ARG A 29 -5.42 -3.99 -7.99
N GLU A 30 -4.53 -4.76 -7.37
CA GLU A 30 -4.92 -6.06 -6.86
C GLU A 30 -5.92 -5.94 -5.72
N LEU A 31 -5.80 -4.89 -4.93
CA LEU A 31 -6.73 -4.63 -3.84
C LEU A 31 -7.98 -3.88 -4.31
N ALA A 32 -8.07 -3.58 -5.60
CA ALA A 32 -9.19 -2.85 -6.19
C ALA A 32 -9.38 -1.48 -5.56
N ILE A 33 -8.29 -0.81 -5.26
CA ILE A 33 -8.33 0.49 -4.62
C ILE A 33 -8.11 1.57 -5.66
N LYS A 34 -8.99 2.57 -5.65
CA LYS A 34 -8.83 3.71 -6.53
C LYS A 34 -7.76 4.64 -6.00
N THR A 35 -6.85 5.02 -6.86
CA THR A 35 -5.68 5.78 -6.41
C THR A 35 -5.99 7.24 -6.14
N GLU A 36 -7.15 7.74 -6.58
CA GLU A 36 -7.44 9.16 -6.44
C GLU A 36 -7.67 9.60 -5.01
N ARG A 37 -8.00 8.66 -4.15
CA ARG A 37 -8.36 9.03 -2.79
C ARG A 37 -7.57 8.26 -1.75
N VAL A 38 -6.33 7.94 -2.06
CA VAL A 38 -5.53 7.20 -1.11
C VAL A 38 -4.21 7.92 -0.88
N ALA A 39 -3.71 7.77 0.32
CA ALA A 39 -2.34 8.12 0.64
C ALA A 39 -1.60 6.82 0.90
N VAL A 40 -0.40 6.71 0.42
CA VAL A 40 0.40 5.49 0.58
C VAL A 40 1.74 5.84 1.16
N GLU A 41 2.13 5.09 2.18
CA GLU A 41 3.49 5.16 2.71
C GLU A 41 4.14 3.81 2.53
N VAL A 42 5.41 3.83 2.20
CA VAL A 42 6.21 2.60 2.20
C VAL A 42 7.38 2.86 3.13
N ASN A 43 7.46 2.07 4.17
CA ASN A 43 8.52 2.19 5.18
C ASN A 43 8.61 3.63 5.69
N LEU A 44 7.45 4.20 5.99
CA LEU A 44 7.30 5.55 6.56
C LEU A 44 7.61 6.68 5.57
N GLU A 45 7.76 6.34 4.30
CA GLU A 45 7.99 7.35 3.29
C GLU A 45 6.72 7.54 2.48
N ILE A 46 6.19 8.75 2.46
CA ILE A 46 4.96 9.04 1.73
C ILE A 46 5.29 9.15 0.25
N LEU A 47 4.51 8.47 -0.56
CA LEU A 47 4.73 8.46 -2.01
C LEU A 47 3.74 9.37 -2.70
N ASP A 48 4.21 10.07 -3.72
CA ASP A 48 3.32 10.78 -4.62
C ASP A 48 2.64 9.77 -5.54
N ARG A 49 1.44 10.09 -5.98
CA ARG A 49 0.70 9.18 -6.83
C ARG A 49 1.46 8.79 -8.08
N LYS A 50 2.22 9.73 -8.64
CA LYS A 50 2.98 9.46 -9.85
C LYS A 50 4.10 8.46 -9.62
N GLU A 51 4.45 8.18 -8.37
CA GLU A 51 5.48 7.22 -8.06
C GLU A 51 4.95 5.81 -7.87
N PHE A 52 3.64 5.65 -7.82
CA PHE A 52 3.06 4.35 -7.47
C PHE A 52 3.51 3.26 -8.46
N ASP A 53 3.54 3.55 -9.73
CA ASP A 53 3.91 2.54 -10.71
C ASP A 53 5.42 2.39 -10.86
N GLN A 54 6.19 3.21 -10.18
CA GLN A 54 7.63 3.15 -10.25
C GLN A 54 8.27 2.58 -9.01
N ARG A 55 7.52 2.52 -7.91
CA ARG A 55 8.09 2.03 -6.67
C ARG A 55 7.90 0.53 -6.57
N SER A 56 8.98 -0.22 -6.72
CA SER A 56 8.92 -1.67 -6.59
C SER A 56 8.89 -2.07 -5.13
N LEU A 57 8.11 -3.09 -4.82
CA LEU A 57 8.01 -3.62 -3.48
C LEU A 57 9.10 -4.65 -3.25
N LYS A 58 9.57 -4.72 -2.02
CA LYS A 58 10.64 -5.63 -1.64
C LYS A 58 10.22 -6.42 -0.42
N GLN A 59 10.88 -7.55 -0.24
CA GLN A 59 10.62 -8.40 0.91
C GLN A 59 10.68 -7.58 2.19
N GLY A 60 9.65 -7.68 2.99
CA GLY A 60 9.61 -7.04 4.29
C GLY A 60 9.12 -5.60 4.28
N ASP A 61 8.77 -5.05 3.11
CA ASP A 61 8.27 -3.68 3.06
C ASP A 61 7.01 -3.53 3.88
N ARG A 62 6.88 -2.39 4.52
CA ARG A 62 5.68 -2.05 5.25
C ARG A 62 4.93 -0.98 4.48
N VAL A 63 3.75 -1.31 4.04
CA VAL A 63 2.93 -0.42 3.22
C VAL A 63 1.71 -0.02 4.02
N GLU A 64 1.48 1.29 4.13
CA GLU A 64 0.27 1.80 4.77
C GLU A 64 -0.56 2.48 3.71
N VAL A 65 -1.78 2.05 3.56
CA VAL A 65 -2.68 2.62 2.58
C VAL A 65 -3.90 3.17 3.31
N LEU A 66 -4.13 4.45 3.17
CA LEU A 66 -5.24 5.11 3.83
C LEU A 66 -6.16 5.68 2.78
N SER A 67 -7.43 5.39 2.90
CA SER A 67 -8.45 5.94 2.01
C SER A 67 -9.13 7.10 2.67
N PHE A 68 -9.44 8.12 1.89
CA PHE A 68 -10.16 9.27 2.41
C PHE A 68 -11.56 9.26 1.82
N ILE A 69 -12.56 9.31 2.67
CA ILE A 69 -13.94 9.23 2.26
C ILE A 69 -14.66 10.47 2.69
N GLY A 70 -15.12 11.24 1.73
CA GLY A 70 -16.06 12.31 1.96
C GLY A 70 -15.67 13.31 2.99
N GLY A 71 -14.49 13.71 3.11
CA GLY A 71 -14.11 14.71 4.09
C GLY A 71 -14.03 14.20 5.52
N GLY A 72 -14.28 12.93 5.72
CA GLY A 72 -14.18 12.38 7.03
C GLY A 72 -12.78 11.93 7.36
N ALA A 73 -12.64 11.24 8.47
CA ALA A 73 -11.37 10.70 8.88
C ALA A 73 -10.92 9.62 7.92
N PRO A 74 -9.62 9.41 7.78
CA PRO A 74 -9.14 8.36 6.90
C PRO A 74 -9.48 6.97 7.45
N LEU A 75 -9.71 6.04 6.53
CA LEU A 75 -9.93 4.65 6.87
C LEU A 75 -8.84 3.83 6.21
N ASP A 76 -8.49 2.72 6.83
CA ASP A 76 -7.54 1.83 6.18
C ASP A 76 -8.24 1.06 5.06
N VAL A 77 -7.49 0.25 4.33
CA VAL A 77 -8.06 -0.45 3.18
C VAL A 77 -9.12 -1.45 3.55
N TYR A 78 -9.24 -1.78 4.81
CA TYR A 78 -10.23 -2.73 5.29
C TYR A 78 -11.43 -2.01 5.91
N GLY A 79 -11.50 -0.70 5.77
CA GLY A 79 -12.64 0.07 6.28
C GLY A 79 -12.56 0.41 7.75
N ARG A 80 -11.42 0.20 8.39
CA ARG A 80 -11.28 0.50 9.82
C ARG A 80 -10.79 1.93 9.98
N GLY A 81 -11.38 2.66 10.92
CA GLY A 81 -10.94 4.01 11.20
C GLY A 81 -9.54 3.99 11.80
N ARG A 82 -8.71 4.87 11.38
CA ARG A 82 -7.37 4.99 11.92
C ARG A 82 -7.07 6.44 12.18
N GLY A 83 -6.53 6.71 13.34
CA GLY A 83 -5.98 8.02 13.57
C GLY A 83 -4.81 8.18 12.64
N PHE A 84 -4.65 9.39 12.14
CA PHE A 84 -3.58 9.59 11.25
C PHE A 84 -2.42 9.88 12.05
N VAL A 85 -1.81 8.90 12.50
CA VAL A 85 -0.94 9.13 13.46
C VAL A 85 0.36 8.73 13.17
N HIS A 86 0.82 8.88 12.09
CA HIS A 86 2.13 8.60 11.95
C HIS A 86 2.86 9.63 12.50
N ALA A 87 3.04 9.43 13.64
CA ALA A 87 3.72 10.31 14.22
C ALA A 87 5.05 10.06 13.98
N GLU A 88 5.60 10.04 13.27
CA GLU A 88 6.87 9.85 13.27
C GLU A 88 7.54 10.89 13.27
#